data_19dc864f70a579bf0d2a55b0cb9a1b59
#
_entry.id   19dc864f70a579bf0d2a55b0cb9a1b59
#
_cell.length_a   1.000
_cell.length_b   1.000
_cell.length_c   1.000
_cell.angle_alpha   90.00
_cell.angle_beta   90.00
_cell.angle_gamma   90.00
#
_symmetry.space_group_name_H-M   'P 1'
#
loop_
_entity.id
_entity.type
_entity.pdbx_description
1 polymer ?
#
loop_
_entity_poly.entity_id
_entity_poly.type
_entity_poly.pdbx_seq_one_letter_code
_entity_poly.pdbx_strand_id
1 'polypeptide(L)'
;MRKDAKENRQRIEEIAHKLFDEEGVENISMNRIAKELGIGMGTLYRHFKDKSDLCYYVIQRDLDIFITHFKQIKDDYHSNYEVMQVSLDYLLQFKIDNKALLQCIEAGNNKLCFYQSAFYQELFDFYYDLFKSDDDIYTKFKTDMLLQALSTRVFDFQIEHRHISIEAYRNYLLNIYLDEVERND
;
A
#
# COMPACT_ATOMS: atom_id res chain seq x y z
N MET A 1 -9.20 28.29 -14.62
CA MET A 1 -8.20 27.26 -15.05
C MET A 1 -7.72 26.32 -13.94
N ARG A 2 -7.15 26.80 -12.81
CA ARG A 2 -6.71 25.85 -11.74
C ARG A 2 -7.88 25.20 -10.99
N LYS A 3 -8.99 25.92 -10.77
CA LYS A 3 -10.18 25.43 -10.07
C LYS A 3 -10.89 24.33 -10.87
N ASP A 4 -11.12 24.58 -12.16
CA ASP A 4 -11.77 23.63 -13.07
C ASP A 4 -10.96 22.31 -13.22
N ALA A 5 -9.62 22.39 -13.19
CA ALA A 5 -8.76 21.21 -13.27
C ALA A 5 -8.85 20.35 -11.99
N LYS A 6 -8.95 20.97 -10.82
CA LYS A 6 -9.13 20.27 -9.54
C LYS A 6 -10.52 19.63 -9.45
N GLU A 7 -11.57 20.35 -9.83
CA GLU A 7 -12.95 19.84 -9.87
C GLU A 7 -13.08 18.67 -10.84
N ASN A 8 -12.45 18.75 -12.04
CA ASN A 8 -12.44 17.64 -12.99
C ASN A 8 -11.68 16.41 -12.44
N ARG A 9 -10.56 16.61 -11.76
CA ARG A 9 -9.79 15.52 -11.17
C ARG A 9 -10.61 14.79 -10.10
N GLN A 10 -11.25 15.53 -9.21
CA GLN A 10 -12.12 14.96 -8.17
C GLN A 10 -13.31 14.19 -8.77
N ARG A 11 -13.94 14.74 -9.81
CA ARG A 11 -15.05 14.06 -10.49
C ARG A 11 -14.62 12.76 -11.18
N ILE A 12 -13.40 12.72 -11.73
CA ILE A 12 -12.82 11.49 -12.30
C ILE A 12 -12.61 10.45 -11.20
N GLU A 13 -12.07 10.86 -10.06
CA GLU A 13 -11.85 10.01 -8.89
C GLU A 13 -13.16 9.40 -8.38
N GLU A 14 -14.20 10.21 -8.17
CA GLU A 14 -15.52 9.76 -7.70
C GLU A 14 -16.16 8.72 -8.62
N ILE A 15 -16.10 8.95 -9.94
CA ILE A 15 -16.65 8.01 -10.93
C ILE A 15 -15.79 6.75 -11.02
N ALA A 16 -14.46 6.87 -10.95
CA ALA A 16 -13.58 5.71 -10.95
C ALA A 16 -13.83 4.83 -9.72
N HIS A 17 -13.91 5.43 -8.53
CA HIS A 17 -14.24 4.72 -7.29
C HIS A 17 -15.55 3.96 -7.40
N LYS A 18 -16.62 4.64 -7.83
CA LYS A 18 -17.93 4.02 -8.04
C LYS A 18 -17.85 2.81 -8.99
N LEU A 19 -17.22 2.97 -10.16
CA LEU A 19 -17.09 1.90 -11.14
C LEU A 19 -16.23 0.74 -10.62
N PHE A 20 -15.17 1.01 -9.86
CA PHE A 20 -14.32 0.00 -9.25
C PHE A 20 -15.08 -0.82 -8.20
N ASP A 21 -15.94 -0.17 -7.40
CA ASP A 21 -16.79 -0.83 -6.41
C ASP A 21 -17.88 -1.70 -7.05
N GLU A 22 -18.49 -1.22 -8.13
CA GLU A 22 -19.62 -1.89 -8.78
C GLU A 22 -19.18 -3.04 -9.71
N GLU A 23 -18.07 -2.86 -10.44
CA GLU A 23 -17.69 -3.77 -11.54
C GLU A 23 -16.30 -4.44 -11.32
N GLY A 24 -15.56 -4.05 -10.29
CA GLY A 24 -14.18 -4.50 -10.02
C GLY A 24 -13.12 -3.71 -10.79
N VAL A 25 -11.98 -3.47 -10.11
CA VAL A 25 -10.87 -2.68 -10.67
C VAL A 25 -10.38 -3.29 -12.00
N GLU A 26 -10.21 -4.61 -12.06
CA GLU A 26 -9.66 -5.33 -13.21
C GLU A 26 -10.52 -5.16 -14.47
N ASN A 27 -11.85 -5.07 -14.31
CA ASN A 27 -12.82 -5.01 -15.41
C ASN A 27 -13.00 -3.60 -16.00
N ILE A 28 -12.56 -2.57 -15.28
CA ILE A 28 -12.72 -1.17 -15.70
C ILE A 28 -11.49 -0.68 -16.45
N SER A 29 -11.70 -0.19 -17.68
CA SER A 29 -10.67 0.46 -18.49
C SER A 29 -10.75 2.00 -18.40
N MET A 30 -9.63 2.69 -18.71
CA MET A 30 -9.62 4.15 -18.84
C MET A 30 -10.68 4.66 -19.84
N ASN A 31 -10.92 3.90 -20.92
CA ASN A 31 -11.95 4.25 -21.91
C ASN A 31 -13.38 4.15 -21.31
N ARG A 32 -13.66 3.15 -20.47
CA ARG A 32 -14.95 3.02 -19.78
C ARG A 32 -15.20 4.22 -18.85
N ILE A 33 -14.17 4.67 -18.12
CA ILE A 33 -14.25 5.83 -17.23
C ILE A 33 -14.50 7.11 -18.03
N ALA A 34 -13.75 7.34 -19.12
CA ALA A 34 -13.93 8.50 -19.98
C ALA A 34 -15.34 8.57 -20.56
N LYS A 35 -15.89 7.42 -20.99
CA LYS A 35 -17.26 7.33 -21.51
C LYS A 35 -18.31 7.65 -20.46
N GLU A 36 -18.16 7.15 -19.23
CA GLU A 36 -19.07 7.43 -18.12
C GLU A 36 -19.10 8.92 -17.77
N LEU A 37 -17.93 9.55 -17.79
CA LEU A 37 -17.76 10.98 -17.53
C LEU A 37 -18.24 11.88 -18.68
N GLY A 38 -18.42 11.33 -19.88
CA GLY A 38 -18.70 12.11 -21.09
C GLY A 38 -17.52 13.01 -21.53
N ILE A 39 -16.28 12.59 -21.24
CA ILE A 39 -15.06 13.34 -21.61
C ILE A 39 -14.24 12.59 -22.66
N GLY A 40 -13.43 13.33 -23.42
CA GLY A 40 -12.46 12.71 -24.35
C GLY A 40 -11.30 12.02 -23.61
N MET A 41 -10.76 10.94 -24.19
CA MET A 41 -9.59 10.22 -23.67
C MET A 41 -8.39 11.15 -23.42
N GLY A 42 -8.13 12.10 -24.32
CA GLY A 42 -7.05 13.09 -24.14
C GLY A 42 -7.24 13.98 -22.92
N THR A 43 -8.48 14.21 -22.48
CA THR A 43 -8.77 14.94 -21.24
C THR A 43 -8.46 14.07 -20.03
N LEU A 44 -8.86 12.81 -20.04
CA LEU A 44 -8.57 11.87 -18.97
C LEU A 44 -7.05 11.67 -18.79
N TYR A 45 -6.30 11.42 -19.87
CA TYR A 45 -4.84 11.22 -19.82
C TYR A 45 -4.03 12.48 -19.46
N ARG A 46 -4.62 13.66 -19.53
CA ARG A 46 -4.01 14.89 -18.97
C ARG A 46 -4.06 14.93 -17.44
N HIS A 47 -5.04 14.24 -16.83
CA HIS A 47 -5.17 14.16 -15.37
C HIS A 47 -4.44 12.95 -14.77
N PHE A 48 -4.48 11.81 -15.45
CA PHE A 48 -3.90 10.54 -15.00
C PHE A 48 -3.16 9.88 -16.15
N LYS A 49 -1.88 9.57 -15.95
CA LYS A 49 -0.99 9.00 -16.98
C LYS A 49 -1.45 7.64 -17.47
N ASP A 50 -1.96 6.83 -16.55
CA ASP A 50 -2.47 5.49 -16.80
C ASP A 50 -3.47 5.09 -15.69
N LYS A 51 -3.95 3.85 -15.75
CA LYS A 51 -4.88 3.32 -14.76
C LYS A 51 -4.23 3.18 -13.37
N SER A 52 -2.94 2.87 -13.30
CA SER A 52 -2.25 2.73 -12.03
C SER A 52 -2.13 4.07 -11.28
N ASP A 53 -1.88 5.16 -12.01
CA ASP A 53 -1.87 6.52 -11.46
C ASP A 53 -3.25 6.91 -10.92
N LEU A 54 -4.33 6.53 -11.64
CA LEU A 54 -5.70 6.74 -11.17
C LEU A 54 -6.02 5.88 -9.94
N CYS A 55 -5.65 4.58 -9.93
CA CYS A 55 -5.84 3.70 -8.77
C CYS A 55 -5.12 4.23 -7.53
N TYR A 56 -3.87 4.72 -7.70
CA TYR A 56 -3.14 5.36 -6.60
C TYR A 56 -3.88 6.58 -6.03
N TYR A 57 -4.52 7.36 -6.91
CA TYR A 57 -5.26 8.54 -6.50
C TYR A 57 -6.58 8.18 -5.78
N VAL A 58 -7.26 7.14 -6.25
CA VAL A 58 -8.48 6.63 -5.63
C VAL A 58 -8.22 6.14 -4.21
N ILE A 59 -7.11 5.42 -3.98
CA ILE A 59 -6.76 4.87 -2.66
C ILE A 59 -6.09 5.90 -1.72
N GLN A 60 -5.72 7.09 -2.21
CA GLN A 60 -4.92 8.07 -1.45
C GLN A 60 -5.51 8.38 -0.07
N ARG A 61 -6.81 8.57 0.00
CA ARG A 61 -7.49 8.87 1.27
C ARG A 61 -7.37 7.72 2.27
N ASP A 62 -7.50 6.48 1.80
CA ASP A 62 -7.40 5.30 2.65
C ASP A 62 -5.97 5.07 3.12
N LEU A 63 -4.98 5.39 2.26
CA LEU A 63 -3.56 5.42 2.63
C LEU A 63 -3.27 6.47 3.71
N ASP A 64 -3.84 7.67 3.61
CA ASP A 64 -3.65 8.74 4.60
C ASP A 64 -4.26 8.36 5.97
N ILE A 65 -5.46 7.76 5.96
CA ILE A 65 -6.12 7.23 7.16
C ILE A 65 -5.28 6.10 7.76
N PHE A 66 -4.85 5.15 6.92
CA PHE A 66 -4.01 4.02 7.32
C PHE A 66 -2.74 4.51 8.04
N ILE A 67 -1.97 5.40 7.44
CA ILE A 67 -0.72 5.91 8.02
C ILE A 67 -0.97 6.62 9.35
N THR A 68 -2.07 7.35 9.47
CA THR A 68 -2.41 8.04 10.72
C THR A 68 -2.57 7.05 11.87
N HIS A 69 -3.32 5.96 11.68
CA HIS A 69 -3.51 4.93 12.69
C HIS A 69 -2.25 4.07 12.89
N PHE A 70 -1.53 3.78 11.80
CA PHE A 70 -0.32 2.97 11.84
C PHE A 70 0.77 3.58 12.73
N LYS A 71 0.93 4.90 12.69
CA LYS A 71 1.87 5.62 13.55
C LYS A 71 1.51 5.54 15.04
N GLN A 72 0.22 5.47 15.38
CA GLN A 72 -0.25 5.38 16.76
C GLN A 72 0.10 4.04 17.42
N ILE A 73 0.38 2.98 16.64
CA ILE A 73 0.74 1.67 17.17
C ILE A 73 1.95 1.74 18.11
N LYS A 74 2.95 2.58 17.79
CA LYS A 74 4.14 2.76 18.66
C LYS A 74 3.82 3.42 20.00
N ASP A 75 2.76 4.20 20.06
CA ASP A 75 2.34 4.90 21.28
C ASP A 75 1.51 3.97 22.18
N ASP A 76 0.78 3.02 21.57
CA ASP A 76 -0.16 2.14 22.25
C ASP A 76 0.51 0.84 22.77
N TYR A 77 1.65 0.43 22.20
CA TYR A 77 2.34 -0.82 22.52
C TYR A 77 3.79 -0.56 22.91
N HIS A 78 4.34 -1.35 23.84
CA HIS A 78 5.63 -1.06 24.48
C HIS A 78 6.74 -2.04 24.09
N SER A 79 6.43 -3.29 23.74
CA SER A 79 7.44 -4.23 23.26
C SER A 79 7.56 -4.21 21.73
N ASN A 80 8.79 -4.41 21.24
CA ASN A 80 9.04 -4.50 19.80
C ASN A 80 8.24 -5.63 19.15
N TYR A 81 8.01 -6.71 19.89
CA TYR A 81 7.19 -7.84 19.42
C TYR A 81 5.74 -7.41 19.18
N GLU A 82 5.09 -6.77 20.18
CA GLU A 82 3.70 -6.30 20.05
C GLU A 82 3.55 -5.27 18.95
N VAL A 83 4.46 -4.28 18.90
CA VAL A 83 4.48 -3.25 17.86
C VAL A 83 4.56 -3.89 16.47
N MET A 84 5.48 -4.83 16.27
CA MET A 84 5.63 -5.51 14.99
C MET A 84 4.43 -6.39 14.67
N GLN A 85 3.92 -7.16 15.62
CA GLN A 85 2.76 -8.03 15.42
C GLN A 85 1.53 -7.22 15.00
N VAL A 86 1.18 -6.18 15.75
CA VAL A 86 0.00 -5.35 15.49
C VAL A 86 0.17 -4.58 14.19
N SER A 87 1.35 -4.04 13.91
CA SER A 87 1.62 -3.33 12.67
C SER A 87 1.52 -4.23 11.44
N LEU A 88 2.02 -5.46 11.52
CA LEU A 88 1.87 -6.46 10.46
C LEU A 88 0.40 -6.85 10.26
N ASP A 89 -0.35 -7.15 11.33
CA ASP A 89 -1.77 -7.48 11.23
C ASP A 89 -2.56 -6.36 10.55
N TYR A 90 -2.31 -5.12 10.96
CA TYR A 90 -2.98 -3.96 10.38
C TYR A 90 -2.63 -3.75 8.89
N LEU A 91 -1.34 -3.87 8.53
CA LEU A 91 -0.90 -3.75 7.15
C LEU A 91 -1.41 -4.89 6.25
N LEU A 92 -1.40 -6.14 6.75
CA LEU A 92 -1.89 -7.29 6.00
C LEU A 92 -3.41 -7.20 5.77
N GLN A 93 -4.16 -6.75 6.78
CA GLN A 93 -5.60 -6.51 6.62
C GLN A 93 -5.88 -5.43 5.57
N PHE A 94 -5.17 -4.29 5.64
CA PHE A 94 -5.28 -3.23 4.63
C PHE A 94 -5.01 -3.73 3.21
N LYS A 95 -4.01 -4.62 3.04
CA LYS A 95 -3.71 -5.24 1.74
C LYS A 95 -4.82 -6.13 1.23
N ILE A 96 -5.48 -6.87 2.10
CA ILE A 96 -6.61 -7.73 1.74
C ILE A 96 -7.79 -6.86 1.28
N ASP A 97 -8.13 -5.86 2.06
CA ASP A 97 -9.27 -4.98 1.80
C ASP A 97 -9.10 -4.18 0.50
N ASN A 98 -7.84 -3.84 0.14
CA ASN A 98 -7.51 -3.01 -1.02
C ASN A 98 -6.77 -3.79 -2.13
N LYS A 99 -6.86 -5.11 -2.16
CA LYS A 99 -6.05 -5.98 -3.02
C LYS A 99 -6.04 -5.55 -4.48
N ALA A 100 -7.20 -5.37 -5.10
CA ALA A 100 -7.33 -5.07 -6.52
C ALA A 100 -6.72 -3.70 -6.89
N LEU A 101 -6.88 -2.68 -6.04
CA LEU A 101 -6.25 -1.37 -6.22
C LEU A 101 -4.74 -1.46 -6.11
N LEU A 102 -4.23 -2.14 -5.09
CA LEU A 102 -2.79 -2.31 -4.86
C LEU A 102 -2.13 -3.11 -6.00
N GLN A 103 -2.76 -4.17 -6.47
CA GLN A 103 -2.28 -4.94 -7.64
C GLN A 103 -2.21 -4.06 -8.89
N CYS A 104 -3.23 -3.23 -9.14
CA CYS A 104 -3.25 -2.28 -10.25
C CYS A 104 -2.11 -1.25 -10.16
N ILE A 105 -1.85 -0.72 -8.96
CA ILE A 105 -0.78 0.24 -8.70
C ILE A 105 0.59 -0.40 -8.96
N GLU A 106 0.84 -1.58 -8.41
CA GLU A 106 2.13 -2.29 -8.55
C GLU A 106 2.37 -2.82 -9.98
N ALA A 107 1.33 -3.11 -10.75
CA ALA A 107 1.42 -3.51 -12.16
C ALA A 107 1.80 -2.35 -13.10
N GLY A 108 1.66 -1.10 -12.64
CA GLY A 108 1.96 0.09 -13.44
C GLY A 108 3.44 0.22 -13.82
N ASN A 109 3.69 0.95 -14.89
CA ASN A 109 5.06 1.17 -15.41
C ASN A 109 5.94 2.05 -14.51
N ASN A 110 5.37 2.68 -13.49
CA ASN A 110 6.05 3.68 -12.68
C ASN A 110 6.38 3.15 -11.26
N LYS A 111 7.00 1.97 -11.18
CA LYS A 111 7.40 1.33 -9.91
C LYS A 111 8.24 2.22 -9.00
N LEU A 112 9.09 3.09 -9.56
CA LEU A 112 9.88 4.05 -8.79
C LEU A 112 9.01 5.06 -8.03
N CYS A 113 7.81 5.41 -8.56
CA CYS A 113 6.92 6.34 -7.86
C CYS A 113 6.35 5.76 -6.56
N PHE A 114 6.14 4.44 -6.46
CA PHE A 114 5.69 3.82 -5.22
C PHE A 114 6.78 3.90 -4.14
N TYR A 115 8.02 3.52 -4.46
CA TYR A 115 9.15 3.60 -3.52
C TYR A 115 9.51 5.04 -3.12
N GLN A 116 9.13 6.03 -3.93
CA GLN A 116 9.30 7.45 -3.65
C GLN A 116 8.05 8.10 -3.06
N SER A 117 6.97 7.33 -2.86
CA SER A 117 5.74 7.85 -2.27
C SER A 117 5.92 8.15 -0.78
N ALA A 118 5.18 9.14 -0.29
CA ALA A 118 5.14 9.44 1.14
C ALA A 118 4.68 8.21 1.94
N PHE A 119 3.75 7.42 1.41
CA PHE A 119 3.27 6.19 2.04
C PHE A 119 4.40 5.17 2.28
N TYR A 120 5.23 4.90 1.23
CA TYR A 120 6.36 3.98 1.38
C TYR A 120 7.38 4.51 2.39
N GLN A 121 7.69 5.81 2.34
CA GLN A 121 8.64 6.43 3.25
C GLN A 121 8.18 6.32 4.71
N GLU A 122 6.89 6.53 4.98
CA GLU A 122 6.32 6.39 6.33
C GLU A 122 6.40 4.95 6.86
N LEU A 123 6.15 3.95 6.02
CA LEU A 123 6.36 2.55 6.39
C LEU A 123 7.84 2.23 6.63
N PHE A 124 8.73 2.78 5.77
CA PHE A 124 10.16 2.61 5.93
C PHE A 124 10.64 3.19 7.25
N ASP A 125 10.30 4.44 7.55
CA ASP A 125 10.71 5.13 8.77
C ASP A 125 10.18 4.41 10.02
N PHE A 126 8.94 3.91 9.97
CA PHE A 126 8.36 3.12 11.07
C PHE A 126 9.16 1.87 11.39
N TYR A 127 9.45 1.02 10.40
CA TYR A 127 10.19 -0.22 10.63
C TYR A 127 11.69 0.00 10.79
N TYR A 128 12.25 1.04 10.17
CA TYR A 128 13.63 1.44 10.40
C TYR A 128 13.86 1.79 11.89
N ASP A 129 12.97 2.59 12.47
CA ASP A 129 13.06 2.93 13.90
C ASP A 129 12.88 1.70 14.80
N LEU A 130 12.01 0.76 14.42
CA LEU A 130 11.79 -0.47 15.16
C LEU A 130 13.02 -1.39 15.15
N PHE A 131 13.75 -1.44 14.02
CA PHE A 131 14.94 -2.30 13.84
C PHE A 131 16.26 -1.60 14.15
N LYS A 132 16.20 -0.37 14.65
CA LYS A 132 17.38 0.48 14.82
C LYS A 132 18.48 -0.24 15.61
N SER A 133 19.68 -0.31 15.02
CA SER A 133 20.89 -0.89 15.59
C SER A 133 22.08 0.03 15.40
N ASP A 134 23.25 -0.34 15.92
CA ASP A 134 24.49 0.40 15.72
C ASP A 134 24.98 0.34 14.26
N ASP A 135 24.56 -0.64 13.48
CA ASP A 135 24.83 -0.77 12.03
C ASP A 135 23.66 -0.19 11.21
N ASP A 136 23.80 1.07 10.83
CA ASP A 136 22.80 1.79 10.02
C ASP A 136 22.56 1.12 8.63
N ILE A 137 23.60 0.59 8.02
CA ILE A 137 23.48 -0.06 6.71
C ILE A 137 22.69 -1.36 6.83
N TYR A 138 22.98 -2.16 7.87
CA TYR A 138 22.22 -3.37 8.16
C TYR A 138 20.77 -3.07 8.50
N THR A 139 20.50 -2.04 9.32
CA THR A 139 19.14 -1.61 9.67
C THR A 139 18.34 -1.25 8.42
N LYS A 140 18.90 -0.46 7.51
CA LYS A 140 18.26 -0.12 6.22
C LYS A 140 17.98 -1.35 5.38
N PHE A 141 18.98 -2.24 5.23
CA PHE A 141 18.81 -3.48 4.47
C PHE A 141 17.71 -4.38 5.07
N LYS A 142 17.69 -4.56 6.40
CA LYS A 142 16.66 -5.34 7.11
C LYS A 142 15.26 -4.76 6.86
N THR A 143 15.12 -3.44 6.94
CA THR A 143 13.88 -2.72 6.66
C THR A 143 13.43 -2.90 5.21
N ASP A 144 14.33 -2.69 4.25
CA ASP A 144 14.02 -2.89 2.83
C ASP A 144 13.57 -4.31 2.53
N MET A 145 14.22 -5.32 3.12
CA MET A 145 13.85 -6.72 2.93
C MET A 145 12.46 -7.04 3.52
N LEU A 146 12.11 -6.49 4.67
CA LEU A 146 10.75 -6.61 5.20
C LEU A 146 9.72 -5.98 4.26
N LEU A 147 9.95 -4.76 3.80
CA LEU A 147 9.03 -4.08 2.89
C LEU A 147 8.90 -4.80 1.54
N GLN A 148 9.97 -5.44 1.05
CA GLN A 148 9.90 -6.31 -0.13
C GLN A 148 9.07 -7.57 0.14
N ALA A 149 9.23 -8.23 1.29
CA ALA A 149 8.37 -9.33 1.70
C ALA A 149 6.89 -8.89 1.77
N LEU A 150 6.64 -7.67 2.24
CA LEU A 150 5.30 -7.07 2.33
C LEU A 150 4.78 -6.52 0.99
N SER A 151 5.52 -6.56 -0.13
CA SER A 151 4.99 -6.16 -1.44
C SER A 151 3.78 -7.02 -1.82
N THR A 152 2.82 -6.45 -2.55
CA THR A 152 1.61 -7.18 -2.96
C THR A 152 1.97 -8.43 -3.76
N ARG A 153 2.96 -8.33 -4.63
CA ARG A 153 3.43 -9.46 -5.45
C ARG A 153 3.95 -10.62 -4.59
N VAL A 154 4.78 -10.36 -3.58
CA VAL A 154 5.34 -11.41 -2.72
C VAL A 154 4.26 -11.98 -1.81
N PHE A 155 3.44 -11.12 -1.20
CA PHE A 155 2.33 -11.52 -0.35
C PHE A 155 1.34 -12.43 -1.11
N ASP A 156 0.82 -11.99 -2.26
CA ASP A 156 -0.12 -12.78 -3.07
C ASP A 156 0.49 -14.13 -3.48
N PHE A 157 1.77 -14.16 -3.87
CA PHE A 157 2.44 -15.42 -4.20
C PHE A 157 2.45 -16.40 -3.04
N GLN A 158 2.74 -15.93 -1.82
CA GLN A 158 2.76 -16.80 -0.64
C GLN A 158 1.36 -17.30 -0.26
N ILE A 159 0.35 -16.44 -0.33
CA ILE A 159 -1.02 -16.81 0.04
C ILE A 159 -1.66 -17.70 -1.04
N GLU A 160 -1.58 -17.30 -2.32
CA GLU A 160 -2.32 -17.97 -3.40
C GLU A 160 -1.61 -19.21 -3.95
N HIS A 161 -0.27 -19.17 -4.08
CA HIS A 161 0.48 -20.26 -4.68
C HIS A 161 1.16 -21.19 -3.68
N ARG A 162 1.55 -20.68 -2.51
CA ARG A 162 2.13 -21.49 -1.44
C ARG A 162 1.10 -21.91 -0.40
N HIS A 163 -0.12 -21.37 -0.46
CA HIS A 163 -1.23 -21.65 0.45
C HIS A 163 -0.89 -21.41 1.93
N ILE A 164 -0.03 -20.43 2.19
CA ILE A 164 0.31 -20.03 3.55
C ILE A 164 -0.87 -19.17 4.07
N SER A 165 -1.35 -19.47 5.28
CA SER A 165 -2.37 -18.61 5.91
C SER A 165 -1.78 -17.24 6.27
N ILE A 166 -2.64 -16.20 6.35
CA ILE A 166 -2.23 -14.84 6.72
C ILE A 166 -1.55 -14.84 8.08
N GLU A 167 -2.10 -15.58 9.05
CA GLU A 167 -1.54 -15.73 10.37
C GLU A 167 -0.14 -16.40 10.33
N ALA A 168 0.02 -17.47 9.56
CA ALA A 168 1.31 -18.13 9.38
C ALA A 168 2.33 -17.19 8.71
N TYR A 169 1.89 -16.43 7.71
CA TYR A 169 2.74 -15.45 7.03
C TYR A 169 3.25 -14.37 8.00
N ARG A 170 2.36 -13.78 8.79
CA ARG A 170 2.73 -12.87 9.87
C ARG A 170 3.74 -13.49 10.83
N ASN A 171 3.44 -14.70 11.33
CA ASN A 171 4.30 -15.38 12.30
C ASN A 171 5.69 -15.70 11.74
N TYR A 172 5.79 -16.05 10.45
CA TYR A 172 7.09 -16.23 9.79
C TYR A 172 7.88 -14.94 9.69
N LEU A 173 7.22 -13.81 9.39
CA LEU A 173 7.88 -12.51 9.40
C LEU A 173 8.36 -12.12 10.80
N LEU A 174 7.54 -12.31 11.83
CA LEU A 174 7.97 -12.09 13.22
C LEU A 174 9.21 -12.93 13.55
N ASN A 175 9.21 -14.22 13.15
CA ASN A 175 10.33 -15.11 13.40
C ASN A 175 11.62 -14.77 12.66
N ILE A 176 11.51 -14.18 11.47
CA ILE A 176 12.68 -13.76 10.66
C ILE A 176 13.28 -12.45 11.17
N TYR A 177 12.44 -11.52 11.60
CA TYR A 177 12.85 -10.13 11.83
C TYR A 177 13.03 -9.76 13.30
N LEU A 178 12.55 -10.57 14.26
CA LEU A 178 12.75 -10.36 15.69
C LEU A 178 13.59 -11.47 16.30
N ASP A 179 14.56 -11.09 17.12
CA ASP A 179 15.40 -12.02 17.86
C ASP A 179 14.62 -12.75 18.98
N GLU A 180 15.15 -13.89 19.48
CA GLU A 180 14.50 -14.65 20.55
C GLU A 180 14.32 -13.83 21.84
N VAL A 181 15.17 -12.86 22.09
CA VAL A 181 15.09 -11.96 23.26
C VAL A 181 13.90 -11.01 23.12
N GLU A 182 13.72 -10.44 21.95
CA GLU A 182 12.62 -9.49 21.65
C GLU A 182 11.23 -10.15 21.63
N ARG A 183 11.17 -11.49 21.64
CA ARG A 183 9.91 -12.27 21.68
C ARG A 183 9.44 -12.60 23.10
N ASN A 184 10.30 -12.44 24.08
CA ASN A 184 10.04 -12.84 25.47
C ASN A 184 9.87 -11.63 26.41
N ASP A 185 10.05 -10.42 25.91
CA ASP A 185 9.78 -9.15 26.60
C ASP A 185 8.35 -8.66 26.29
#